data_72f0171b0992235a9bef3cdf81c8939d
#
_entry.id   72f0171b0992235a9bef3cdf81c8939d
#
_cell.length_a   1.000
_cell.length_b   1.000
_cell.length_c   1.000
_cell.angle_alpha   90.00
_cell.angle_beta   90.00
_cell.angle_gamma   90.00
#
_symmetry.space_group_name_H-M   'P 1'
#
loop_
_entity.id
_entity.type
_entity.pdbx_description
1 polymer ?
#
loop_
_entity_poly.entity_id
_entity_poly.type
_entity_poly.pdbx_seq_one_letter_code
_entity_poly.pdbx_strand_id
1 'polypeptide(L)'
;MTTEINWRKSTPSWGKELAEHQDTSSYTLGELAAHADIDVRTAVADQKHTLRATMMILAKDVSADLKYAIAENHNIHADVLNMLTEDDNPFVAHRARRTLERVRISALVPFPVIKVEPLSA
;
A
#
# COMPACT_ATOMS: atom_id res chain seq x y z
N MET A 1 15.29 20.21 -26.40
CA MET A 1 15.47 19.63 -25.91
C MET A 1 14.80 19.12 -24.99
N THR A 2 14.54 18.43 -24.84
CA THR A 2 13.83 17.93 -24.11
C THR A 2 14.33 17.50 -23.11
N THR A 3 14.07 17.67 -22.30
CA THR A 3 14.53 17.43 -21.30
C THR A 3 14.01 16.34 -20.82
N GLU A 4 14.30 15.42 -20.94
CA GLU A 4 13.92 14.36 -20.50
C GLU A 4 14.21 14.28 -19.13
N ILE A 5 13.53 14.49 -18.23
CA ILE A 5 13.72 14.38 -16.93
C ILE A 5 13.64 13.00 -16.54
N ASN A 6 14.64 12.42 -16.05
CA ASN A 6 14.60 11.09 -15.65
C ASN A 6 14.12 11.06 -14.24
N TRP A 7 12.90 11.34 -14.03
CA TRP A 7 12.33 11.45 -12.71
C TRP A 7 12.41 10.17 -11.90
N ARG A 8 12.68 9.05 -12.53
CA ARG A 8 12.84 7.82 -11.79
C ARG A 8 14.18 7.74 -11.09
N LYS A 9 15.12 8.53 -11.49
CA LYS A 9 16.41 8.48 -10.90
C LYS A 9 16.77 9.58 -9.99
N SER A 10 16.51 10.74 -10.30
CA SER A 10 16.87 11.77 -9.42
C SER A 10 15.87 12.75 -9.42
N THR A 11 15.00 12.75 -8.55
CA THR A 11 14.04 13.72 -8.54
C THR A 11 14.12 14.54 -7.41
N PRO A 12 13.67 15.65 -7.46
CA PRO A 12 13.58 16.55 -6.38
C PRO A 12 12.42 16.09 -5.56
N SER A 13 12.18 16.71 -4.48
CA SER A 13 11.12 16.32 -3.59
C SER A 13 9.74 16.35 -4.18
N TRP A 14 9.57 17.00 -5.34
CA TRP A 14 8.25 17.07 -5.94
C TRP A 14 7.70 15.66 -6.26
N GLY A 15 8.58 14.67 -6.40
CA GLY A 15 8.12 13.32 -6.67
C GLY A 15 7.24 12.80 -5.55
N LYS A 16 7.64 13.05 -4.31
CA LYS A 16 6.88 12.60 -3.17
C LYS A 16 5.60 13.41 -3.07
N GLU A 17 5.68 14.71 -3.29
CA GLU A 17 4.51 15.56 -3.24
C GLU A 17 3.50 15.15 -4.29
N LEU A 18 3.97 14.81 -5.47
CA LEU A 18 3.09 14.38 -6.52
C LEU A 18 2.40 13.08 -6.13
N ALA A 19 3.14 12.14 -5.54
CA ALA A 19 2.57 10.88 -5.15
C ALA A 19 1.53 11.05 -4.04
N GLU A 20 1.68 12.08 -3.22
CA GLU A 20 0.77 12.30 -2.11
C GLU A 20 -0.44 13.14 -2.49
N HIS A 21 -0.41 13.76 -3.63
CA HIS A 21 -1.49 14.68 -4.00
C HIS A 21 -2.74 13.89 -4.33
N GLN A 22 -3.85 14.32 -3.78
CA GLN A 22 -5.08 13.57 -3.93
C GLN A 22 -5.61 13.52 -5.35
N ASP A 23 -5.18 14.42 -6.21
CA ASP A 23 -5.66 14.43 -7.60
C ASP A 23 -4.73 13.68 -8.55
N THR A 24 -3.67 13.09 -8.07
CA THR A 24 -2.75 12.38 -8.93
C THR A 24 -3.43 11.16 -9.52
N SER A 25 -3.35 11.00 -10.82
CA SER A 25 -4.06 9.91 -11.48
C SER A 25 -3.43 8.56 -11.19
N SER A 26 -4.21 7.51 -11.35
CA SER A 26 -3.72 6.15 -11.18
C SER A 26 -2.57 5.85 -12.12
N TYR A 27 -2.60 6.42 -13.32
CA TYR A 27 -1.54 6.19 -14.28
C TYR A 27 -0.23 6.78 -13.77
N THR A 28 -0.27 8.00 -13.25
CA THR A 28 0.91 8.65 -12.73
C THR A 28 1.44 7.90 -11.50
N LEU A 29 0.53 7.42 -10.67
CA LEU A 29 0.94 6.62 -9.52
C LEU A 29 1.64 5.35 -9.96
N GLY A 30 1.18 4.75 -11.04
CA GLY A 30 1.81 3.57 -11.57
C GLY A 30 3.24 3.85 -12.01
N GLU A 31 3.46 5.04 -12.60
CA GLU A 31 4.79 5.43 -13.01
C GLU A 31 5.67 5.71 -11.80
N LEU A 32 5.13 6.35 -10.79
CA LEU A 32 5.90 6.67 -9.60
C LEU A 32 6.26 5.45 -8.78
N ALA A 33 5.54 4.36 -8.97
CA ALA A 33 5.85 3.13 -8.25
C ALA A 33 7.22 2.57 -8.61
N ALA A 34 7.79 3.01 -9.73
CA ALA A 34 9.12 2.57 -10.13
C ALA A 34 10.20 3.58 -9.77
N HIS A 35 9.83 4.61 -9.01
CA HIS A 35 10.78 5.66 -8.66
C HIS A 35 11.90 5.12 -7.79
N ALA A 36 13.09 5.66 -7.97
CA ALA A 36 14.24 5.21 -7.21
C ALA A 36 14.15 5.53 -5.72
N ASP A 37 13.46 6.61 -5.37
CA ASP A 37 13.36 7.03 -3.99
C ASP A 37 12.30 6.23 -3.28
N ILE A 38 12.66 5.57 -2.20
CA ILE A 38 11.74 4.77 -1.42
C ILE A 38 10.60 5.61 -0.84
N ASP A 39 10.85 6.86 -0.53
CA ASP A 39 9.80 7.72 0.01
C ASP A 39 8.70 7.95 -1.02
N VAL A 40 9.06 8.03 -2.29
CA VAL A 40 8.08 8.20 -3.35
C VAL A 40 7.27 6.92 -3.49
N ARG A 41 7.93 5.77 -3.47
CA ARG A 41 7.22 4.50 -3.63
C ARG A 41 6.28 4.25 -2.44
N THR A 42 6.71 4.66 -1.24
CA THR A 42 5.88 4.50 -0.06
C THR A 42 4.63 5.41 -0.16
N ALA A 43 4.82 6.62 -0.66
CA ALA A 43 3.70 7.53 -0.83
C ALA A 43 2.70 6.97 -1.84
N VAL A 44 3.18 6.29 -2.88
CA VAL A 44 2.30 5.66 -3.85
C VAL A 44 1.50 4.55 -3.16
N ALA A 45 2.14 3.79 -2.29
CA ALA A 45 1.46 2.71 -1.59
C ALA A 45 0.37 3.22 -0.66
N ASP A 46 0.51 4.44 -0.16
CA ASP A 46 -0.47 5.02 0.74
C ASP A 46 -1.62 5.71 0.03
N GLN A 47 -1.52 5.88 -1.27
CA GLN A 47 -2.51 6.64 -2.01
C GLN A 47 -3.71 5.79 -2.33
N LYS A 48 -4.92 6.29 -2.08
CA LYS A 48 -6.11 5.54 -2.34
C LYS A 48 -6.33 5.26 -3.78
N HIS A 49 -5.84 6.06 -4.68
CA HIS A 49 -6.09 5.89 -6.11
C HIS A 49 -5.12 4.90 -6.76
N THR A 50 -4.22 4.33 -6.00
CA THR A 50 -3.26 3.39 -6.55
C THR A 50 -3.98 2.09 -6.92
N LEU A 51 -3.81 1.66 -8.17
CA LEU A 51 -4.50 0.49 -8.64
C LEU A 51 -3.95 -0.79 -8.02
N ARG A 52 -4.78 -1.80 -7.97
CA ARG A 52 -4.38 -3.08 -7.43
C ARG A 52 -3.12 -3.62 -8.12
N ALA A 53 -3.06 -3.49 -9.44
CA ALA A 53 -1.89 -3.97 -10.18
C ALA A 53 -0.61 -3.26 -9.72
N THR A 54 -0.69 -1.97 -9.45
CA THR A 54 0.46 -1.20 -8.97
C THR A 54 0.84 -1.66 -7.56
N MET A 55 -0.15 -1.92 -6.72
CA MET A 55 0.11 -2.41 -5.39
C MET A 55 0.77 -3.79 -5.42
N MET A 56 0.39 -4.62 -6.38
CA MET A 56 1.01 -5.93 -6.52
C MET A 56 2.49 -5.79 -6.86
N ILE A 57 2.83 -4.79 -7.66
CA ILE A 57 4.21 -4.54 -7.99
C ILE A 57 4.95 -4.05 -6.76
N LEU A 58 4.37 -3.14 -6.01
CA LEU A 58 5.00 -2.61 -4.81
C LEU A 58 5.17 -3.69 -3.75
N ALA A 59 4.30 -4.66 -3.74
CA ALA A 59 4.39 -5.74 -2.77
C ALA A 59 5.59 -6.66 -3.04
N LYS A 60 6.24 -6.48 -4.19
CA LYS A 60 7.44 -7.23 -4.49
C LYS A 60 8.67 -6.37 -4.38
N ASP A 61 8.55 -5.23 -3.77
CA ASP A 61 9.65 -4.28 -3.64
C ASP A 61 10.78 -4.88 -2.83
N VAL A 62 11.98 -4.40 -3.05
CA VAL A 62 13.11 -4.88 -2.30
C VAL A 62 13.10 -4.37 -0.86
N SER A 63 12.36 -3.33 -0.59
CA SER A 63 12.32 -2.75 0.74
C SER A 63 11.36 -3.50 1.65
N ALA A 64 11.87 -4.07 2.70
CA ALA A 64 11.03 -4.75 3.67
C ALA A 64 10.13 -3.76 4.40
N ASP A 65 10.60 -2.54 4.60
CA ASP A 65 9.81 -1.51 5.27
C ASP A 65 8.58 -1.15 4.43
N LEU A 66 8.75 -1.05 3.13
CA LEU A 66 7.63 -0.74 2.26
C LEU A 66 6.65 -1.90 2.25
N LYS A 67 7.14 -3.13 2.16
CA LYS A 67 6.27 -4.29 2.15
C LYS A 67 5.53 -4.41 3.47
N TYR A 68 6.18 -4.06 4.57
CA TYR A 68 5.54 -4.12 5.88
C TYR A 68 4.43 -3.06 5.94
N ALA A 69 4.67 -1.87 5.42
CA ALA A 69 3.65 -0.83 5.39
C ALA A 69 2.44 -1.27 4.58
N ILE A 70 2.67 -1.96 3.46
CA ILE A 70 1.57 -2.48 2.67
C ILE A 70 0.85 -3.57 3.45
N ALA A 71 1.59 -4.40 4.17
CA ALA A 71 1.01 -5.49 4.93
C ALA A 71 0.13 -5.00 6.07
N GLU A 72 0.32 -3.77 6.53
CA GLU A 72 -0.49 -3.21 7.57
C GLU A 72 -1.79 -2.60 7.06
N ASN A 73 -1.89 -2.41 5.77
CA ASN A 73 -3.02 -1.70 5.19
C ASN A 73 -4.22 -2.60 5.01
N HIS A 74 -5.21 -2.45 5.85
CA HIS A 74 -6.40 -3.28 5.79
C HIS A 74 -7.39 -2.82 4.73
N ASN A 75 -7.08 -1.73 4.03
CA ASN A 75 -7.95 -1.25 2.96
C ASN A 75 -7.48 -1.70 1.58
N ILE A 76 -6.43 -2.51 1.52
CA ILE A 76 -5.91 -2.92 0.26
C ILE A 76 -6.57 -4.22 -0.17
N HIS A 77 -6.51 -4.57 -1.40
CA HIS A 77 -7.13 -5.79 -1.91
C HIS A 77 -6.54 -7.03 -1.23
N ALA A 78 -7.37 -7.97 -0.92
CA ALA A 78 -6.93 -9.18 -0.25
C ALA A 78 -5.88 -9.94 -1.05
N ASP A 79 -5.91 -9.84 -2.37
CA ASP A 79 -4.91 -10.49 -3.22
C ASP A 79 -3.50 -10.04 -2.88
N VAL A 80 -3.34 -8.76 -2.61
CA VAL A 80 -2.04 -8.19 -2.30
C VAL A 80 -1.59 -8.71 -0.95
N LEU A 81 -2.49 -8.75 0.02
CA LEU A 81 -2.18 -9.28 1.34
C LEU A 81 -1.82 -10.76 1.25
N ASN A 82 -2.55 -11.51 0.44
CA ASN A 82 -2.27 -12.93 0.28
C ASN A 82 -0.87 -13.14 -0.27
N MET A 83 -0.45 -12.29 -1.18
CA MET A 83 0.86 -12.39 -1.73
C MET A 83 1.90 -12.14 -0.67
N LEU A 84 1.66 -11.18 0.20
CA LEU A 84 2.60 -10.85 1.26
C LEU A 84 2.68 -11.90 2.36
N THR A 85 1.66 -12.74 2.50
CA THR A 85 1.74 -13.81 3.51
C THR A 85 2.81 -14.83 3.16
N GLU A 86 3.26 -14.82 1.89
CA GLU A 86 4.29 -15.72 1.45
C GLU A 86 5.65 -15.04 1.35
N ASP A 87 5.77 -13.84 1.87
CA ASP A 87 7.00 -13.09 1.75
C ASP A 87 8.14 -13.76 2.50
N ASP A 88 9.35 -13.63 2.00
CA ASP A 88 10.50 -14.20 2.65
C ASP A 88 10.79 -13.57 4.00
N ASN A 89 10.40 -12.34 4.20
CA ASN A 89 10.61 -11.67 5.45
C ASN A 89 9.52 -12.08 6.42
N PRO A 90 9.85 -12.75 7.52
CA PRO A 90 8.83 -13.26 8.43
C PRO A 90 8.01 -12.17 9.10
N PHE A 91 8.56 -10.99 9.28
CA PHE A 91 7.80 -9.90 9.87
C PHE A 91 6.72 -9.41 8.91
N VAL A 92 7.06 -9.33 7.62
CA VAL A 92 6.11 -8.92 6.60
C VAL A 92 5.03 -9.98 6.48
N ALA A 93 5.42 -11.24 6.40
CA ALA A 93 4.47 -12.34 6.23
C ALA A 93 3.51 -12.42 7.41
N HIS A 94 4.05 -12.28 8.62
CA HIS A 94 3.23 -12.34 9.82
C HIS A 94 2.25 -11.18 9.85
N ARG A 95 2.71 -9.98 9.53
CA ARG A 95 1.85 -8.81 9.54
C ARG A 95 0.73 -8.96 8.51
N ALA A 96 1.08 -9.46 7.34
CA ALA A 96 0.07 -9.65 6.29
C ALA A 96 -1.00 -10.64 6.73
N ARG A 97 -0.61 -11.71 7.41
CA ARG A 97 -1.56 -12.69 7.90
C ARG A 97 -2.49 -12.07 8.93
N ARG A 98 -1.95 -11.26 9.83
CA ARG A 98 -2.75 -10.61 10.84
C ARG A 98 -3.75 -9.64 10.22
N THR A 99 -3.30 -8.88 9.24
CA THR A 99 -4.18 -7.92 8.57
C THR A 99 -5.28 -8.66 7.81
N LEU A 100 -4.90 -9.73 7.11
CA LEU A 100 -5.85 -10.49 6.33
C LEU A 100 -6.92 -11.10 7.23
N GLU A 101 -6.53 -11.55 8.40
CA GLU A 101 -7.45 -12.12 9.34
C GLU A 101 -8.42 -11.06 9.81
N ARG A 102 -7.96 -9.85 10.10
CA ARG A 102 -8.84 -8.80 10.50
C ARG A 102 -9.79 -8.42 9.40
N VAL A 103 -9.33 -8.35 8.16
CA VAL A 103 -10.19 -8.03 7.05
C VAL A 103 -11.24 -9.10 6.88
N ARG A 104 -10.85 -10.36 7.07
CA ARG A 104 -11.75 -11.44 6.91
C ARG A 104 -12.84 -11.41 7.97
N ILE A 105 -12.47 -11.13 9.20
CA ILE A 105 -13.41 -11.03 10.28
C ILE A 105 -14.38 -9.88 10.05
N SER A 106 -13.87 -8.75 9.58
CA SER A 106 -14.73 -7.62 9.29
C SER A 106 -15.75 -7.93 8.24
N ALA A 107 -15.37 -8.71 7.26
CA ALA A 107 -16.28 -9.05 6.18
C ALA A 107 -17.38 -10.00 6.63
N LEU A 108 -17.15 -10.73 7.72
CA LEU A 108 -18.17 -11.64 8.19
C LEU A 108 -19.23 -10.94 9.02
N VAL A 109 -18.99 -9.73 9.44
CA VAL A 109 -19.94 -9.01 10.24
C VAL A 109 -20.69 -8.03 9.36
N PRO A 110 -21.94 -8.22 9.13
CA PRO A 110 -22.68 -7.38 8.18
C PRO A 110 -22.79 -5.96 8.63
N PHE A 111 -22.76 -5.68 9.87
CA PHE A 111 -22.83 -4.36 10.30
C PHE A 111 -21.79 -4.05 11.17
N PRO A 112 -21.64 -2.93 11.46
CA PRO A 112 -20.69 -2.41 12.29
C PRO A 112 -21.04 -2.99 13.52
N VAL A 113 -20.34 -3.58 14.06
CA VAL A 113 -20.60 -4.14 15.15
C VAL A 113 -20.79 -3.24 16.11
N ILE A 114 -21.66 -3.09 16.53
CA ILE A 114 -21.95 -2.27 17.44
C ILE A 114 -21.54 -2.73 18.59
N LYS A 115 -20.91 -2.47 19.18
CA LYS A 115 -20.45 -2.80 20.23
C LYS A 115 -21.31 -2.80 21.12
N VAL A 116 -21.81 -3.24 21.30
CA VAL A 116 -22.66 -3.46 22.09
C VAL A 116 -22.31 -3.39 23.32
N GLU A 117 -22.38 -2.75 23.82
CA GLU A 117 -22.05 -2.61 24.92
C GLU A 117 -22.72 -3.26 25.79
N PRO A 118 -22.48 -3.76 26.34
CA PRO A 118 -22.99 -4.55 27.14
C PRO A 118 -23.81 -3.99 27.89
N LEU A 119 -24.10 -3.59 27.91
CA LEU A 119 -24.79 -3.20 28.49
C LEU A 119 -24.68 -3.09 29.62
N SER A 120 -24.32 -3.05 29.88
CA SER A 120 -24.25 -2.94 30.77
C SER A 120 -24.85 -2.88 31.53
N ALA A 121 -25.07 -2.90 31.55
CA ALA A 121 -25.74 -2.89 32.35
C ALA A 121 -25.74 -2.93 33.03
#